data_f55e520e703165c71523e07876a2097e
#
_entry.id   f55e520e703165c71523e07876a2097e
#
_cell.length_a   1.000
_cell.length_b   1.000
_cell.length_c   1.000
_cell.angle_alpha   90.00
_cell.angle_beta   90.00
_cell.angle_gamma   90.00
#
_symmetry.space_group_name_H-M   'P 1'
#
loop_
_entity.id
_entity.type
_entity.pdbx_description
1 polymer ?
#
loop_
_entity_poly.entity_id
_entity_poly.type
_entity_poly.pdbx_seq_one_letter_code
_entity_poly.pdbx_strand_id
1 'polypeptide(L)'
;MSVTSIVRKVFESRQRELEKHQTGGEVLQRAVLSSLIAEAKDTEYGRNHAFANIKGYDDFIKNIPVNTYEELKEAIDRMRHGESDVLWPGKVKWYAKSSGTTNDKSKFIPVSQEGLKRMHYKGGFDAVAMYLKNNPKSRLFDGRALILGGSHAPNYNVKDSLVGDLSAILIENINPLANLVRVPKKKTALISDFEIKRDKIAREAMNKNVTNISGVPSWMLSVLTRMMEISGKNHLEEVWPNIEVFFHGGVAFTPYRKQYEQLITSPNMHYMETYNASEGFFGLQDNPSDKSMLLMLDYDVFYEFIPMDGGDPVPLWAVETGKNYAVVISTCCGLWRYEIGDTIQFTSTNPYKFIISGRTKHFINAFGEELIVDNAEKGLAYACEQTGAEVSEYTAAPVFMDANAKCRHQWLIEFAKPPQDIKKFAELLDKHLQEINSDYEAKRYKNITLQPLEIIEARQNLFNDWLKLRGKLGGQHKVPRLSNSRDSIEQLLKLNR
;
A
#
# COMPACT_ATOMS: atom_id res chain seq x y z
N MET A 1 -29.48 3.94 -23.09
CA MET A 1 -28.28 4.76 -22.77
C MET A 1 -27.66 4.16 -21.51
N SER A 2 -26.37 3.88 -21.47
CA SER A 2 -25.70 3.31 -20.30
C SER A 2 -25.64 4.35 -19.18
N VAL A 3 -25.82 3.93 -17.91
CA VAL A 3 -25.64 4.81 -16.74
C VAL A 3 -24.24 5.41 -16.74
N THR A 4 -23.24 4.60 -17.11
CA THR A 4 -21.83 5.04 -17.22
C THR A 4 -21.67 6.20 -18.20
N SER A 5 -22.41 6.20 -19.33
CA SER A 5 -22.34 7.29 -20.32
C SER A 5 -22.86 8.62 -19.78
N ILE A 6 -23.83 8.59 -18.89
CA ILE A 6 -24.37 9.81 -18.24
C ILE A 6 -23.40 10.30 -17.17
N VAL A 7 -22.92 9.40 -16.32
CA VAL A 7 -22.05 9.70 -15.20
C VAL A 7 -20.66 10.16 -15.67
N ARG A 8 -20.18 9.71 -16.81
CA ARG A 8 -18.87 10.07 -17.40
C ARG A 8 -18.62 11.58 -17.46
N LYS A 9 -19.66 12.37 -17.77
CA LYS A 9 -19.57 13.83 -17.85
C LYS A 9 -19.12 14.48 -16.53
N VAL A 10 -19.44 13.84 -15.39
CA VAL A 10 -19.02 14.33 -14.06
C VAL A 10 -17.50 14.26 -13.91
N PHE A 11 -16.84 13.33 -14.56
CA PHE A 11 -15.39 13.12 -14.48
C PHE A 11 -14.58 13.98 -15.48
N GLU A 12 -15.20 14.48 -16.56
CA GLU A 12 -14.49 15.20 -17.62
C GLU A 12 -13.81 16.50 -17.12
N SER A 13 -14.46 17.22 -16.21
CA SER A 13 -13.87 18.41 -15.60
C SER A 13 -12.58 18.06 -14.85
N ARG A 14 -12.63 17.00 -14.05
CA ARG A 14 -11.48 16.56 -13.26
C ARG A 14 -10.36 16.00 -14.13
N GLN A 15 -10.68 15.30 -15.20
CA GLN A 15 -9.70 14.79 -16.16
C GLN A 15 -8.87 15.94 -16.75
N ARG A 16 -9.49 17.06 -17.09
CA ARG A 16 -8.80 18.28 -17.58
C ARG A 16 -7.94 18.95 -16.51
N GLU A 17 -8.35 18.91 -15.25
CA GLU A 17 -7.51 19.41 -14.15
C GLU A 17 -6.26 18.55 -13.95
N LEU A 18 -6.40 17.21 -14.04
CA LEU A 18 -5.28 16.28 -13.92
C LEU A 18 -4.24 16.46 -15.04
N GLU A 19 -4.62 17.00 -16.19
CA GLU A 19 -3.67 17.35 -17.24
C GLU A 19 -2.67 18.44 -16.81
N LYS A 20 -3.03 19.29 -15.86
CA LYS A 20 -2.12 20.32 -15.29
C LYS A 20 -0.99 19.68 -14.47
N HIS A 21 -1.15 18.46 -13.98
CA HIS A 21 -0.07 17.72 -13.31
C HIS A 21 1.10 17.40 -14.24
N GLN A 22 0.88 17.48 -15.55
CA GLN A 22 1.94 17.20 -16.53
C GLN A 22 3.02 18.29 -16.59
N THR A 23 2.67 19.56 -16.28
CA THR A 23 3.59 20.69 -16.46
C THR A 23 3.72 21.62 -15.25
N GLY A 24 2.89 21.42 -14.22
CA GLY A 24 2.76 22.38 -13.11
C GLY A 24 3.19 21.84 -11.74
N GLY A 25 4.00 20.79 -11.68
CA GLY A 25 4.28 20.06 -10.43
C GLY A 25 4.82 20.95 -9.29
N GLU A 26 5.84 21.76 -9.54
CA GLU A 26 6.39 22.68 -8.55
C GLU A 26 5.37 23.73 -8.08
N VAL A 27 4.66 24.35 -9.02
CA VAL A 27 3.66 25.38 -8.70
C VAL A 27 2.54 24.80 -7.83
N LEU A 28 2.04 23.59 -8.17
CA LEU A 28 1.02 22.90 -7.41
C LEU A 28 1.50 22.58 -5.99
N GLN A 29 2.70 22.03 -5.86
CA GLN A 29 3.25 21.63 -4.56
C GLN A 29 3.58 22.85 -3.67
N ARG A 30 4.07 23.95 -4.24
CA ARG A 30 4.25 25.19 -3.49
C ARG A 30 2.91 25.76 -3.00
N ALA A 31 1.86 25.70 -3.81
CA ALA A 31 0.51 26.10 -3.41
C ALA A 31 -0.05 25.21 -2.30
N VAL A 32 0.14 23.89 -2.39
CA VAL A 32 -0.26 22.94 -1.33
C VAL A 32 0.48 23.26 -0.02
N LEU A 33 1.79 23.44 -0.05
CA LEU A 33 2.58 23.77 1.14
C LEU A 33 2.06 25.07 1.79
N SER A 34 1.85 26.12 1.01
CA SER A 34 1.34 27.40 1.50
C SER A 34 -0.05 27.26 2.13
N SER A 35 -0.93 26.45 1.53
CA SER A 35 -2.27 26.18 2.07
C SER A 35 -2.21 25.43 3.41
N LEU A 36 -1.42 24.37 3.50
CA LEU A 36 -1.26 23.57 4.71
C LEU A 36 -0.73 24.42 5.88
N ILE A 37 0.29 25.25 5.62
CA ILE A 37 0.86 26.16 6.63
C ILE A 37 -0.17 27.19 7.07
N ALA A 38 -0.89 27.80 6.13
CA ALA A 38 -1.89 28.81 6.43
C ALA A 38 -3.06 28.26 7.26
N GLU A 39 -3.52 27.05 6.94
CA GLU A 39 -4.58 26.36 7.69
C GLU A 39 -4.13 26.01 9.11
N ALA A 40 -2.90 25.52 9.29
CA ALA A 40 -2.42 25.01 10.59
C ALA A 40 -1.66 26.05 11.45
N LYS A 41 -1.49 27.29 11.00
CA LYS A 41 -0.66 28.30 11.68
C LYS A 41 -1.06 28.56 13.15
N ASP A 42 -2.36 28.42 13.46
CA ASP A 42 -2.91 28.69 14.79
C ASP A 42 -2.99 27.43 15.68
N THR A 43 -2.55 26.26 15.17
CA THR A 43 -2.38 25.04 16.00
C THR A 43 -1.20 25.20 16.96
N GLU A 44 -1.14 24.36 17.98
CA GLU A 44 0.03 24.33 18.89
C GLU A 44 1.32 24.08 18.11
N TYR A 45 1.32 23.05 17.23
CA TYR A 45 2.47 22.74 16.39
C TYR A 45 2.86 23.91 15.48
N GLY A 46 1.87 24.54 14.85
CA GLY A 46 2.10 25.72 14.00
C GLY A 46 2.71 26.90 14.74
N ARG A 47 2.26 27.18 15.95
CA ARG A 47 2.86 28.23 16.81
C ARG A 47 4.29 27.89 17.23
N ASN A 48 4.51 26.64 17.69
CA ASN A 48 5.81 26.17 18.15
C ASN A 48 6.88 26.16 17.03
N HIS A 49 6.45 26.01 15.77
CA HIS A 49 7.33 26.00 14.60
C HIS A 49 7.20 27.30 13.77
N ALA A 50 6.65 28.35 14.35
CA ALA A 50 6.56 29.67 13.75
C ALA A 50 5.95 29.69 12.32
N PHE A 51 4.87 28.93 12.08
CA PHE A 51 4.21 28.83 10.76
C PHE A 51 3.82 30.20 10.20
N ALA A 52 3.42 31.16 11.04
CA ALA A 52 3.09 32.52 10.62
C ALA A 52 4.26 33.24 9.92
N ASN A 53 5.50 32.80 10.14
CA ASN A 53 6.71 33.40 9.58
C ASN A 53 7.24 32.67 8.34
N ILE A 54 6.69 31.49 8.01
CA ILE A 54 7.13 30.68 6.88
C ILE A 54 6.58 31.28 5.58
N LYS A 55 7.48 31.71 4.70
CA LYS A 55 7.15 32.32 3.40
C LYS A 55 7.35 31.38 2.22
N GLY A 56 8.06 30.26 2.43
CA GLY A 56 8.37 29.31 1.37
C GLY A 56 9.08 28.07 1.89
N TYR A 57 9.54 27.25 0.95
CA TYR A 57 10.15 25.95 1.25
C TYR A 57 11.40 26.06 2.16
N ASP A 58 12.26 27.03 1.90
CA ASP A 58 13.51 27.21 2.68
C ASP A 58 13.24 27.55 4.15
N ASP A 59 12.23 28.39 4.42
CA ASP A 59 11.80 28.65 5.79
C ASP A 59 11.16 27.41 6.41
N PHE A 60 10.40 26.65 5.63
CA PHE A 60 9.73 25.43 6.07
C PHE A 60 10.71 24.37 6.57
N ILE A 61 11.72 24.02 5.79
CA ILE A 61 12.73 23.03 6.18
C ILE A 61 13.60 23.48 7.35
N LYS A 62 13.78 24.79 7.51
CA LYS A 62 14.56 25.38 8.60
C LYS A 62 13.84 25.32 9.94
N ASN A 63 12.50 25.43 9.93
CA ASN A 63 11.70 25.48 11.15
C ASN A 63 11.13 24.12 11.56
N ILE A 64 10.99 23.19 10.64
CA ILE A 64 10.34 21.91 10.90
C ILE A 64 11.31 20.76 10.61
N PRO A 65 11.63 19.92 11.61
CA PRO A 65 12.46 18.73 11.39
C PRO A 65 11.69 17.66 10.61
N VAL A 66 12.43 16.70 10.04
CA VAL A 66 11.84 15.45 9.58
C VAL A 66 11.42 14.65 10.81
N ASN A 67 10.21 14.11 10.80
CA ASN A 67 9.63 13.39 11.90
C ASN A 67 9.34 11.93 11.54
N THR A 68 9.57 11.04 12.45
CA THR A 68 9.00 9.69 12.46
C THR A 68 7.71 9.67 13.29
N TYR A 69 7.08 8.50 13.41
CA TYR A 69 5.90 8.37 14.27
C TYR A 69 6.22 8.66 15.75
N GLU A 70 7.41 8.30 16.21
CA GLU A 70 7.77 8.45 17.62
C GLU A 70 7.87 9.93 18.03
N GLU A 71 8.35 10.82 17.15
CA GLU A 71 8.39 12.26 17.42
C GLU A 71 6.99 12.90 17.46
N LEU A 72 6.03 12.40 16.68
CA LEU A 72 4.67 12.95 16.66
C LEU A 72 3.70 12.24 17.60
N LYS A 73 4.11 11.13 18.20
CA LYS A 73 3.26 10.21 18.98
C LYS A 73 2.57 10.87 20.14
N GLU A 74 3.28 11.66 20.95
CA GLU A 74 2.71 12.35 22.09
C GLU A 74 1.61 13.33 21.66
N ALA A 75 1.84 14.12 20.63
CA ALA A 75 0.86 15.04 20.08
C ALA A 75 -0.36 14.28 19.50
N ILE A 76 -0.13 13.18 18.79
CA ILE A 76 -1.20 12.31 18.27
C ILE A 76 -2.01 11.71 19.44
N ASP A 77 -1.38 11.25 20.51
CA ASP A 77 -2.08 10.69 21.68
C ASP A 77 -2.92 11.75 22.38
N ARG A 78 -2.46 12.98 22.51
CA ARG A 78 -3.25 14.11 23.01
C ARG A 78 -4.48 14.37 22.15
N MET A 79 -4.31 14.40 20.82
CA MET A 79 -5.43 14.52 19.88
C MET A 79 -6.44 13.38 20.06
N ARG A 80 -5.97 12.15 20.24
CA ARG A 80 -6.83 10.98 20.52
C ARG A 80 -7.62 11.13 21.82
N HIS A 81 -7.08 11.82 22.81
CA HIS A 81 -7.76 12.13 24.06
C HIS A 81 -8.70 13.35 23.95
N GLY A 82 -8.92 13.84 22.73
CA GLY A 82 -9.91 14.86 22.42
C GLY A 82 -9.40 16.29 22.50
N GLU A 83 -8.08 16.49 22.56
CA GLU A 83 -7.47 17.82 22.46
C GLU A 83 -7.58 18.33 21.03
N SER A 84 -8.01 19.58 20.87
CA SER A 84 -8.14 20.26 19.58
C SER A 84 -6.90 21.09 19.26
N ASP A 85 -6.71 21.39 17.98
CA ASP A 85 -5.71 22.35 17.50
C ASP A 85 -4.27 22.01 17.90
N VAL A 86 -3.94 20.70 18.02
CA VAL A 86 -2.58 20.24 18.33
C VAL A 86 -1.72 20.21 17.08
N LEU A 87 -1.89 19.21 16.19
CA LEU A 87 -1.15 19.08 14.93
C LEU A 87 -1.94 19.62 13.74
N TRP A 88 -3.28 19.60 13.81
CA TRP A 88 -4.20 20.07 12.79
C TRP A 88 -5.38 20.80 13.45
N PRO A 89 -6.02 21.77 12.76
CA PRO A 89 -7.13 22.51 13.34
C PRO A 89 -8.32 21.64 13.73
N GLY A 90 -8.93 21.96 14.84
CA GLY A 90 -10.11 21.29 15.37
C GLY A 90 -9.82 19.92 15.98
N LYS A 91 -10.88 19.13 16.14
CA LYS A 91 -10.80 17.77 16.69
C LYS A 91 -10.78 16.72 15.59
N VAL A 92 -9.85 15.78 15.68
CA VAL A 92 -9.80 14.63 14.80
C VAL A 92 -10.54 13.47 15.46
N LYS A 93 -11.57 12.96 14.78
CA LYS A 93 -12.41 11.87 15.29
C LYS A 93 -11.86 10.50 14.96
N TRP A 94 -11.25 10.32 13.77
CA TRP A 94 -10.84 9.03 13.28
C TRP A 94 -9.33 8.86 13.28
N TYR A 95 -8.89 7.66 13.68
CA TYR A 95 -7.48 7.27 13.66
C TYR A 95 -7.34 5.92 12.95
N ALA A 96 -6.59 5.92 11.86
CA ALA A 96 -6.28 4.70 11.16
C ALA A 96 -5.22 3.91 11.93
N LYS A 97 -5.53 2.65 12.24
CA LYS A 97 -4.60 1.73 12.85
C LYS A 97 -3.68 1.17 11.79
N SER A 98 -2.42 1.58 11.83
CA SER A 98 -1.37 1.03 10.97
C SER A 98 -0.57 -0.03 11.73
N SER A 99 -0.17 -1.10 11.02
CA SER A 99 0.73 -2.09 11.60
C SER A 99 2.12 -1.47 11.76
N GLY A 100 2.52 -1.24 13.00
CA GLY A 100 3.91 -0.90 13.31
C GLY A 100 4.81 -2.10 12.96
N THR A 101 5.83 -1.89 12.15
CA THR A 101 6.81 -2.92 11.82
C THR A 101 7.91 -3.04 12.87
N THR A 102 7.98 -2.10 13.80
CA THR A 102 8.93 -2.08 14.92
C THR A 102 8.19 -2.23 16.25
N ASN A 103 8.61 -3.18 17.07
CA ASN A 103 8.16 -3.41 18.44
C ASN A 103 6.67 -3.72 18.66
N ASP A 104 5.97 -4.38 17.73
CA ASP A 104 4.58 -4.83 17.87
C ASP A 104 3.54 -3.74 18.26
N LYS A 105 3.93 -2.48 18.31
CA LYS A 105 3.04 -1.38 18.65
C LYS A 105 2.36 -0.86 17.40
N SER A 106 1.03 -0.82 17.42
CA SER A 106 0.24 -0.18 16.36
C SER A 106 0.47 1.33 16.38
N LYS A 107 0.58 1.93 15.20
CA LYS A 107 0.52 3.36 15.01
C LYS A 107 -0.95 3.80 14.85
N PHE A 108 -1.26 4.99 15.29
CA PHE A 108 -2.58 5.60 15.16
C PHE A 108 -2.47 6.88 14.32
N ILE A 109 -2.71 6.75 13.05
CA ILE A 109 -2.57 7.85 12.10
C ILE A 109 -3.85 8.69 12.10
N PRO A 110 -3.78 9.98 12.37
CA PRO A 110 -4.96 10.85 12.36
C PRO A 110 -5.56 10.95 10.96
N VAL A 111 -6.89 10.84 10.88
CA VAL A 111 -7.67 10.98 9.63
C VAL A 111 -8.66 12.11 9.83
N SER A 112 -8.30 13.31 9.40
CA SER A 112 -9.13 14.50 9.47
C SER A 112 -10.29 14.45 8.49
N GLN A 113 -11.27 15.35 8.61
CA GLN A 113 -12.35 15.49 7.63
C GLN A 113 -11.81 15.97 6.27
N GLU A 114 -10.79 16.81 6.30
CA GLU A 114 -10.06 17.28 5.12
C GLU A 114 -9.37 16.09 4.43
N GLY A 115 -8.64 15.27 5.19
CA GLY A 115 -7.98 14.06 4.68
C GLY A 115 -8.97 13.09 4.03
N LEU A 116 -10.13 12.87 4.64
CA LEU A 116 -11.17 12.05 4.01
C LEU A 116 -11.62 12.61 2.66
N LYS A 117 -11.89 13.92 2.58
CA LYS A 117 -12.49 14.56 1.40
C LYS A 117 -11.47 14.90 0.32
N ARG A 118 -10.39 15.60 0.72
CA ARG A 118 -9.42 16.21 -0.22
C ARG A 118 -8.33 15.25 -0.65
N MET A 119 -8.19 14.11 0.05
CA MET A 119 -7.17 13.10 -0.20
C MET A 119 -7.79 11.75 -0.58
N HIS A 120 -8.35 11.01 0.37
CA HIS A 120 -8.78 9.63 0.13
C HIS A 120 -9.95 9.50 -0.85
N TYR A 121 -11.04 10.24 -0.66
CA TYR A 121 -12.19 10.15 -1.58
C TYR A 121 -11.89 10.77 -2.93
N LYS A 122 -11.08 11.86 -2.97
CA LYS A 122 -10.60 12.45 -4.21
C LYS A 122 -9.75 11.47 -4.99
N GLY A 123 -8.85 10.72 -4.31
CA GLY A 123 -8.04 9.68 -4.93
C GLY A 123 -8.86 8.55 -5.52
N GLY A 124 -9.86 8.06 -4.79
CA GLY A 124 -10.81 7.07 -5.32
C GLY A 124 -11.62 7.56 -6.51
N PHE A 125 -12.05 8.84 -6.48
CA PHE A 125 -12.73 9.48 -7.60
C PHE A 125 -11.82 9.58 -8.84
N ASP A 126 -10.57 9.99 -8.64
CA ASP A 126 -9.61 10.17 -9.73
C ASP A 126 -9.15 8.84 -10.35
N ALA A 127 -9.06 7.75 -9.56
CA ALA A 127 -8.80 6.42 -10.09
C ALA A 127 -9.91 6.00 -11.09
N VAL A 128 -11.17 6.26 -10.74
CA VAL A 128 -12.29 6.03 -11.65
C VAL A 128 -12.25 6.99 -12.85
N ALA A 129 -11.92 8.27 -12.65
CA ALA A 129 -11.80 9.25 -13.72
C ALA A 129 -10.78 8.84 -14.78
N MET A 130 -9.60 8.38 -14.34
CA MET A 130 -8.53 7.90 -15.22
C MET A 130 -8.91 6.59 -15.93
N TYR A 131 -9.52 5.66 -15.21
CA TYR A 131 -10.02 4.44 -15.83
C TYR A 131 -11.03 4.74 -16.95
N LEU A 132 -12.01 5.60 -16.70
CA LEU A 132 -13.01 6.00 -17.69
C LEU A 132 -12.40 6.77 -18.87
N LYS A 133 -11.37 7.59 -18.65
CA LYS A 133 -10.64 8.28 -19.72
C LYS A 133 -10.01 7.28 -20.70
N ASN A 134 -9.37 6.25 -20.17
CA ASN A 134 -8.67 5.23 -20.96
C ASN A 134 -9.61 4.20 -21.58
N ASN A 135 -10.82 4.04 -21.03
CA ASN A 135 -11.80 3.04 -21.47
C ASN A 135 -13.13 3.69 -21.87
N PRO A 136 -13.23 4.27 -23.09
CA PRO A 136 -14.44 4.96 -23.57
C PRO A 136 -15.69 4.08 -23.61
N LYS A 137 -15.51 2.77 -23.76
CA LYS A 137 -16.60 1.78 -23.85
C LYS A 137 -16.98 1.17 -22.49
N SER A 138 -16.31 1.59 -21.40
CA SER A 138 -16.57 1.09 -20.05
C SER A 138 -18.05 1.21 -19.66
N ARG A 139 -18.53 0.19 -18.95
CA ARG A 139 -19.86 0.11 -18.34
C ARG A 139 -19.79 0.05 -16.81
N LEU A 140 -18.75 0.63 -16.23
CA LEU A 140 -18.42 0.58 -14.80
C LEU A 140 -19.64 0.82 -13.88
N PHE A 141 -20.43 1.84 -14.19
CA PHE A 141 -21.62 2.23 -13.39
C PHE A 141 -22.92 1.53 -13.79
N ASP A 142 -22.86 0.62 -14.75
CA ASP A 142 -24.05 -0.20 -15.12
C ASP A 142 -24.22 -1.39 -14.15
N GLY A 143 -23.28 -1.58 -13.23
CA GLY A 143 -23.32 -2.57 -12.17
C GLY A 143 -22.90 -2.00 -10.82
N ARG A 144 -22.43 -2.88 -9.94
CA ARG A 144 -21.99 -2.54 -8.58
C ARG A 144 -20.49 -2.70 -8.42
N ALA A 145 -19.93 -1.93 -7.49
CA ALA A 145 -18.56 -2.07 -7.04
C ALA A 145 -18.49 -3.03 -5.85
N LEU A 146 -17.70 -4.09 -5.93
CA LEU A 146 -17.32 -4.85 -4.74
C LEU A 146 -16.12 -4.16 -4.08
N ILE A 147 -16.37 -3.56 -2.91
CA ILE A 147 -15.36 -2.83 -2.16
C ILE A 147 -15.11 -3.56 -0.85
N LEU A 148 -13.88 -4.09 -0.71
CA LEU A 148 -13.43 -4.70 0.53
C LEU A 148 -12.92 -3.63 1.50
N GLY A 149 -13.23 -3.82 2.77
CA GLY A 149 -12.74 -2.99 3.85
C GLY A 149 -12.27 -3.81 5.04
N GLY A 150 -11.39 -3.24 5.81
CA GLY A 150 -10.96 -3.75 7.11
C GLY A 150 -12.06 -3.65 8.17
N SER A 151 -11.67 -3.58 9.42
CA SER A 151 -12.58 -3.58 10.57
C SER A 151 -12.33 -2.37 11.46
N HIS A 152 -13.34 -2.00 12.24
CA HIS A 152 -13.14 -1.13 13.38
C HIS A 152 -12.34 -1.84 14.47
N ALA A 153 -11.61 -1.07 15.25
CA ALA A 153 -10.82 -1.56 16.39
C ALA A 153 -11.28 -0.88 17.71
N PRO A 154 -12.51 -1.18 18.18
CA PRO A 154 -13.15 -0.47 19.28
C PRO A 154 -12.36 -0.56 20.60
N ASN A 155 -11.57 -1.61 20.79
CA ASN A 155 -10.69 -1.77 21.96
C ASN A 155 -9.61 -0.67 22.07
N TYR A 156 -9.37 0.07 21.01
CA TYR A 156 -8.41 1.18 20.95
C TYR A 156 -9.09 2.56 20.96
N ASN A 157 -10.41 2.62 21.01
CA ASN A 157 -11.14 3.88 21.11
C ASN A 157 -10.84 4.58 22.44
N VAL A 158 -10.68 5.90 22.40
CA VAL A 158 -10.41 6.73 23.58
C VAL A 158 -11.35 7.93 23.54
N LYS A 159 -12.18 8.10 24.54
CA LYS A 159 -13.20 9.16 24.58
C LYS A 159 -14.04 9.20 23.29
N ASP A 160 -13.97 10.32 22.56
CA ASP A 160 -14.69 10.54 21.30
C ASP A 160 -13.92 10.09 20.05
N SER A 161 -12.70 9.56 20.23
CA SER A 161 -11.86 9.10 19.13
C SER A 161 -12.16 7.65 18.78
N LEU A 162 -12.33 7.39 17.50
CA LEU A 162 -12.64 6.08 16.95
C LEU A 162 -11.46 5.54 16.15
N VAL A 163 -11.19 4.25 16.30
CA VAL A 163 -10.06 3.57 15.65
C VAL A 163 -10.54 2.45 14.74
N GLY A 164 -9.88 2.32 13.59
CA GLY A 164 -10.14 1.23 12.66
C GLY A 164 -9.07 1.18 11.56
N ASP A 165 -9.16 0.17 10.72
CA ASP A 165 -8.41 0.17 9.46
C ASP A 165 -8.87 1.34 8.58
N LEU A 166 -7.98 1.97 7.82
CA LEU A 166 -8.35 3.09 6.95
C LEU A 166 -9.56 2.77 6.07
N SER A 167 -9.58 1.59 5.44
CA SER A 167 -10.68 1.18 4.58
C SER A 167 -12.01 1.03 5.32
N ALA A 168 -12.00 0.66 6.59
CA ALA A 168 -13.20 0.65 7.44
C ALA A 168 -13.68 2.08 7.73
N ILE A 169 -12.76 2.99 8.03
CA ILE A 169 -13.05 4.41 8.24
C ILE A 169 -13.67 5.03 6.97
N LEU A 170 -13.10 4.73 5.80
CA LEU A 170 -13.65 5.19 4.52
C LEU A 170 -15.07 4.66 4.28
N ILE A 171 -15.31 3.36 4.50
CA ILE A 171 -16.64 2.76 4.36
C ILE A 171 -17.64 3.35 5.38
N GLU A 172 -17.19 3.65 6.60
CA GLU A 172 -18.04 4.26 7.63
C GLU A 172 -18.52 5.65 7.23
N ASN A 173 -17.64 6.45 6.63
CA ASN A 173 -17.88 7.86 6.29
C ASN A 173 -18.26 8.08 4.82
N ILE A 174 -18.44 7.01 4.04
CA ILE A 174 -18.79 7.13 2.61
C ILE A 174 -20.13 7.82 2.43
N ASN A 175 -20.26 8.58 1.35
CA ASN A 175 -21.53 9.21 0.97
C ASN A 175 -22.64 8.16 0.87
N PRO A 176 -23.82 8.39 1.49
CA PRO A 176 -24.96 7.45 1.45
C PRO A 176 -25.35 7.01 0.05
N LEU A 177 -25.25 7.87 -0.96
CA LEU A 177 -25.55 7.52 -2.36
C LEU A 177 -24.58 6.46 -2.92
N ALA A 178 -23.30 6.54 -2.55
CA ALA A 178 -22.32 5.56 -2.96
C ALA A 178 -22.58 4.16 -2.34
N ASN A 179 -23.21 4.10 -1.17
CA ASN A 179 -23.64 2.85 -0.57
C ASN A 179 -24.71 2.09 -1.39
N LEU A 180 -25.45 2.78 -2.27
CA LEU A 180 -26.47 2.16 -3.11
C LEU A 180 -25.88 1.35 -4.27
N VAL A 181 -24.67 1.74 -4.71
CA VAL A 181 -24.01 1.14 -5.89
C VAL A 181 -22.86 0.21 -5.54
N ARG A 182 -22.61 -0.06 -4.26
CA ARG A 182 -21.56 -0.98 -3.81
C ARG A 182 -22.11 -2.25 -3.17
N VAL A 183 -21.26 -3.27 -3.12
CA VAL A 183 -21.40 -4.49 -2.31
C VAL A 183 -20.10 -4.70 -1.55
N PRO A 184 -20.10 -5.36 -0.39
CA PRO A 184 -21.26 -5.76 0.40
C PRO A 184 -21.94 -4.55 1.06
N LYS A 185 -23.08 -4.77 1.69
CA LYS A 185 -23.69 -3.74 2.56
C LYS A 185 -22.71 -3.34 3.67
N LYS A 186 -22.80 -2.09 4.14
CA LYS A 186 -21.94 -1.54 5.20
C LYS A 186 -21.81 -2.48 6.41
N LYS A 187 -22.93 -3.02 6.91
CA LYS A 187 -22.94 -3.96 8.04
C LYS A 187 -22.06 -5.20 7.77
N THR A 188 -22.09 -5.75 6.57
CA THR A 188 -21.29 -6.91 6.19
C THR A 188 -19.81 -6.52 6.01
N ALA A 189 -19.56 -5.37 5.37
CA ALA A 189 -18.21 -4.86 5.12
C ALA A 189 -17.39 -4.63 6.41
N LEU A 190 -18.05 -4.29 7.51
CA LEU A 190 -17.43 -3.91 8.78
C LEU A 190 -17.41 -5.05 9.83
N ILE A 191 -17.78 -6.28 9.47
CA ILE A 191 -17.64 -7.45 10.36
C ILE A 191 -16.14 -7.60 10.74
N SER A 192 -15.88 -7.83 12.02
CA SER A 192 -14.51 -8.00 12.54
C SER A 192 -13.95 -9.41 12.30
N ASP A 193 -14.80 -10.44 12.40
CA ASP A 193 -14.39 -11.83 12.15
C ASP A 193 -14.18 -12.05 10.65
N PHE A 194 -12.95 -12.39 10.28
CA PHE A 194 -12.56 -12.52 8.88
C PHE A 194 -13.25 -13.66 8.16
N GLU A 195 -13.39 -14.82 8.78
CA GLU A 195 -14.01 -16.00 8.17
C GLU A 195 -15.49 -15.77 7.90
N ILE A 196 -16.21 -15.26 8.90
CA ILE A 196 -17.63 -14.90 8.78
C ILE A 196 -17.82 -13.80 7.72
N LYS A 197 -16.96 -12.80 7.73
CA LYS A 197 -17.00 -11.69 6.79
C LYS A 197 -16.79 -12.18 5.35
N ARG A 198 -15.77 -12.98 5.12
CA ARG A 198 -15.43 -13.55 3.80
C ARG A 198 -16.61 -14.34 3.22
N ASP A 199 -17.19 -15.26 4.00
CA ASP A 199 -18.34 -16.07 3.55
C ASP A 199 -19.58 -15.21 3.25
N LYS A 200 -19.88 -14.25 4.11
CA LYS A 200 -21.02 -13.34 3.88
C LYS A 200 -20.82 -12.43 2.67
N ILE A 201 -19.62 -11.90 2.46
CA ILE A 201 -19.31 -11.07 1.28
C ILE A 201 -19.48 -11.91 0.01
N ALA A 202 -18.91 -13.12 -0.04
CA ALA A 202 -19.01 -14.02 -1.18
C ALA A 202 -20.49 -14.29 -1.54
N ARG A 203 -21.33 -14.66 -0.56
CA ARG A 203 -22.76 -14.91 -0.75
C ARG A 203 -23.55 -13.68 -1.16
N GLU A 204 -23.23 -12.52 -0.60
CA GLU A 204 -23.93 -11.26 -0.91
C GLU A 204 -23.59 -10.78 -2.32
N ALA A 205 -22.32 -10.92 -2.74
CA ALA A 205 -21.81 -10.39 -4.00
C ALA A 205 -22.14 -11.29 -5.20
N MET A 206 -22.14 -12.62 -5.04
CA MET A 206 -22.35 -13.57 -6.15
C MET A 206 -23.68 -13.36 -6.90
N ASN A 207 -24.71 -12.84 -6.23
CA ASN A 207 -26.03 -12.60 -6.81
C ASN A 207 -26.21 -11.15 -7.34
N LYS A 208 -25.11 -10.41 -7.51
CA LYS A 208 -25.13 -9.02 -8.00
C LYS A 208 -24.39 -8.90 -9.32
N ASN A 209 -24.83 -7.96 -10.15
CA ASN A 209 -24.06 -7.58 -11.32
C ASN A 209 -22.88 -6.71 -10.87
N VAL A 210 -21.72 -7.32 -10.62
CA VAL A 210 -20.50 -6.62 -10.24
C VAL A 210 -19.69 -6.30 -11.50
N THR A 211 -19.35 -5.02 -11.67
CA THR A 211 -18.56 -4.53 -12.80
C THR A 211 -17.15 -4.18 -12.41
N ASN A 212 -16.91 -3.92 -11.14
CA ASN A 212 -15.57 -3.57 -10.65
C ASN A 212 -15.36 -4.04 -9.22
N ILE A 213 -14.11 -4.29 -8.88
CA ILE A 213 -13.68 -4.71 -7.55
C ILE A 213 -12.58 -3.77 -7.05
N SER A 214 -12.55 -3.53 -5.73
CA SER A 214 -11.56 -2.67 -5.09
C SER A 214 -11.11 -3.26 -3.76
N GLY A 215 -9.79 -3.31 -3.54
CA GLY A 215 -9.22 -3.80 -2.29
C GLY A 215 -7.79 -4.32 -2.40
N VAL A 216 -7.32 -4.88 -1.30
CA VAL A 216 -6.00 -5.52 -1.24
C VAL A 216 -6.04 -6.86 -1.99
N PRO A 217 -5.08 -7.14 -2.89
CA PRO A 217 -5.08 -8.35 -3.72
C PRO A 217 -5.25 -9.66 -2.97
N SER A 218 -4.50 -9.90 -1.90
CA SER A 218 -4.59 -11.13 -1.11
C SER A 218 -5.98 -11.37 -0.52
N TRP A 219 -6.63 -10.32 -0.04
CA TRP A 219 -7.96 -10.41 0.56
C TRP A 219 -9.06 -10.57 -0.47
N MET A 220 -8.95 -9.82 -1.56
CA MET A 220 -9.89 -9.97 -2.68
C MET A 220 -9.84 -11.38 -3.23
N LEU A 221 -8.64 -11.93 -3.44
CA LEU A 221 -8.47 -13.29 -3.92
C LEU A 221 -9.14 -14.32 -2.99
N SER A 222 -8.98 -14.18 -1.66
CA SER A 222 -9.63 -15.06 -0.68
C SER A 222 -11.16 -15.02 -0.78
N VAL A 223 -11.76 -13.84 -1.00
CA VAL A 223 -13.22 -13.69 -1.20
C VAL A 223 -13.66 -14.31 -2.52
N LEU A 224 -12.93 -14.07 -3.61
CA LEU A 224 -13.24 -14.60 -4.93
C LEU A 224 -13.12 -16.13 -4.95
N THR A 225 -12.08 -16.69 -4.36
CA THR A 225 -11.91 -18.15 -4.21
C THR A 225 -13.10 -18.75 -3.44
N ARG A 226 -13.49 -18.13 -2.32
CA ARG A 226 -14.65 -18.58 -1.56
C ARG A 226 -15.96 -18.52 -2.37
N MET A 227 -16.10 -17.51 -3.21
CA MET A 227 -17.26 -17.40 -4.10
C MET A 227 -17.26 -18.50 -5.17
N MET A 228 -16.12 -18.86 -5.74
CA MET A 228 -15.99 -19.99 -6.68
C MET A 228 -16.35 -21.32 -6.02
N GLU A 229 -15.88 -21.57 -4.80
CA GLU A 229 -16.26 -22.76 -4.02
C GLU A 229 -17.76 -22.86 -3.80
N ILE A 230 -18.43 -21.76 -3.44
CA ILE A 230 -19.89 -21.75 -3.20
C ILE A 230 -20.69 -21.92 -4.49
N SER A 231 -20.25 -21.27 -5.56
CA SER A 231 -20.96 -21.27 -6.84
C SER A 231 -20.72 -22.53 -7.67
N GLY A 232 -19.64 -23.27 -7.40
CA GLY A 232 -19.19 -24.39 -8.22
C GLY A 232 -18.72 -24.00 -9.63
N LYS A 233 -18.41 -22.70 -9.84
CA LYS A 233 -17.92 -22.15 -11.10
C LYS A 233 -16.40 -22.16 -11.14
N ASN A 234 -15.83 -22.14 -12.35
CA ASN A 234 -14.39 -22.15 -12.56
C ASN A 234 -13.83 -20.76 -12.82
N HIS A 235 -14.60 -19.88 -13.46
CA HIS A 235 -14.18 -18.53 -13.84
C HIS A 235 -15.14 -17.47 -13.34
N LEU A 236 -14.59 -16.31 -13.01
CA LEU A 236 -15.35 -15.22 -12.41
C LEU A 236 -16.42 -14.66 -13.33
N GLU A 237 -16.18 -14.66 -14.63
CA GLU A 237 -17.14 -14.22 -15.67
C GLU A 237 -18.41 -15.05 -15.70
N GLU A 238 -18.37 -16.29 -15.22
CA GLU A 238 -19.57 -17.12 -15.11
C GLU A 238 -20.52 -16.65 -14.00
N VAL A 239 -19.97 -15.88 -13.02
CA VAL A 239 -20.73 -15.25 -11.94
C VAL A 239 -20.99 -13.78 -12.23
N TRP A 240 -19.98 -13.05 -12.73
CA TRP A 240 -20.05 -11.63 -13.07
C TRP A 240 -19.65 -11.37 -14.53
N PRO A 241 -20.56 -11.56 -15.48
CA PRO A 241 -20.24 -11.43 -16.91
C PRO A 241 -19.76 -10.03 -17.34
N ASN A 242 -20.02 -9.02 -16.50
CA ASN A 242 -19.70 -7.63 -16.78
C ASN A 242 -18.53 -7.10 -15.95
N ILE A 243 -17.74 -7.97 -15.32
CA ILE A 243 -16.54 -7.54 -14.60
C ILE A 243 -15.50 -6.95 -15.56
N GLU A 244 -14.97 -5.77 -15.27
CA GLU A 244 -14.07 -5.08 -16.19
C GLU A 244 -12.81 -4.49 -15.55
N VAL A 245 -12.80 -4.23 -14.22
CA VAL A 245 -11.62 -3.64 -13.58
C VAL A 245 -11.47 -4.02 -12.11
N PHE A 246 -10.20 -4.19 -11.71
CA PHE A 246 -9.76 -4.28 -10.32
C PHE A 246 -8.87 -3.09 -9.97
N PHE A 247 -9.36 -2.22 -9.07
CA PHE A 247 -8.56 -1.20 -8.41
C PHE A 247 -7.90 -1.80 -7.19
N HIS A 248 -6.58 -1.95 -7.22
CA HIS A 248 -5.84 -2.64 -6.16
C HIS A 248 -4.71 -1.78 -5.59
N GLY A 249 -4.28 -2.12 -4.40
CA GLY A 249 -3.17 -1.45 -3.73
C GLY A 249 -2.88 -2.06 -2.36
N GLY A 250 -1.97 -1.44 -1.64
CA GLY A 250 -1.60 -1.86 -0.29
C GLY A 250 -0.59 -3.01 -0.20
N VAL A 251 -0.45 -3.83 -1.24
CA VAL A 251 0.61 -4.83 -1.44
C VAL A 251 0.94 -4.91 -2.92
N ALA A 252 2.16 -5.38 -3.25
CA ALA A 252 2.52 -5.63 -4.64
C ALA A 252 1.56 -6.62 -5.30
N PHE A 253 1.13 -6.32 -6.53
CA PHE A 253 0.18 -7.16 -7.26
C PHE A 253 0.85 -8.32 -7.99
N THR A 254 2.12 -8.15 -8.36
CA THR A 254 2.87 -9.11 -9.17
C THR A 254 2.78 -10.56 -8.68
N PRO A 255 2.90 -10.88 -7.37
CA PRO A 255 2.80 -12.26 -6.89
C PRO A 255 1.42 -12.89 -7.06
N TYR A 256 0.37 -12.06 -7.16
CA TYR A 256 -1.02 -12.51 -7.25
C TYR A 256 -1.55 -12.53 -8.70
N ARG A 257 -0.88 -11.83 -9.61
CA ARG A 257 -1.34 -11.59 -10.99
C ARG A 257 -1.76 -12.88 -11.70
N LYS A 258 -0.92 -13.90 -11.67
CA LYS A 258 -1.20 -15.17 -12.34
C LYS A 258 -2.46 -15.86 -11.84
N GLN A 259 -2.70 -15.83 -10.52
CA GLN A 259 -3.91 -16.40 -9.91
C GLN A 259 -5.15 -15.63 -10.35
N TYR A 260 -5.06 -14.30 -10.45
CA TYR A 260 -6.15 -13.48 -10.99
C TYR A 260 -6.41 -13.77 -12.46
N GLU A 261 -5.38 -13.91 -13.29
CA GLU A 261 -5.50 -14.22 -14.72
C GLU A 261 -6.06 -15.64 -14.97
N GLN A 262 -5.82 -16.58 -14.08
CA GLN A 262 -6.45 -17.90 -14.11
C GLN A 262 -7.92 -17.86 -13.69
N LEU A 263 -8.25 -17.02 -12.70
CA LEU A 263 -9.61 -16.88 -12.19
C LEU A 263 -10.47 -16.02 -13.12
N ILE A 264 -9.88 -15.03 -13.80
CA ILE A 264 -10.56 -14.07 -14.68
C ILE A 264 -9.93 -14.16 -16.06
N THR A 265 -10.58 -14.88 -16.96
CA THR A 265 -10.03 -15.15 -18.30
C THR A 265 -10.48 -14.11 -19.34
N SER A 266 -11.35 -13.17 -18.94
CA SER A 266 -11.82 -12.11 -19.83
C SER A 266 -10.68 -11.21 -20.32
N PRO A 267 -10.52 -11.05 -21.64
CA PRO A 267 -9.51 -10.13 -22.22
C PRO A 267 -9.83 -8.65 -21.93
N ASN A 268 -11.04 -8.36 -21.45
CA ASN A 268 -11.47 -7.00 -21.11
C ASN A 268 -11.21 -6.65 -19.64
N MET A 269 -10.58 -7.53 -18.87
CA MET A 269 -10.26 -7.27 -17.47
C MET A 269 -9.04 -6.36 -17.36
N HIS A 270 -9.17 -5.28 -16.62
CA HIS A 270 -8.10 -4.32 -16.34
C HIS A 270 -7.69 -4.40 -14.87
N TYR A 271 -6.42 -4.14 -14.63
CA TYR A 271 -5.84 -4.05 -13.28
C TYR A 271 -5.22 -2.66 -13.12
N MET A 272 -5.70 -1.91 -12.15
CA MET A 272 -5.30 -0.51 -11.91
C MET A 272 -4.74 -0.38 -10.50
N GLU A 273 -3.45 -0.06 -10.42
CA GLU A 273 -2.77 0.09 -9.15
C GLU A 273 -3.02 1.47 -8.53
N THR A 274 -3.19 1.50 -7.21
CA THR A 274 -3.30 2.72 -6.41
C THR A 274 -2.36 2.66 -5.22
N TYR A 275 -1.73 3.77 -4.90
CA TYR A 275 -0.94 3.92 -3.69
C TYR A 275 -1.72 4.72 -2.65
N ASN A 276 -2.44 3.99 -1.81
CA ASN A 276 -3.25 4.51 -0.72
C ASN A 276 -2.79 3.86 0.60
N ALA A 277 -2.31 4.68 1.53
CA ALA A 277 -1.85 4.29 2.86
C ALA A 277 -2.70 4.95 3.94
N SER A 278 -2.50 4.58 5.20
CA SER A 278 -3.18 5.23 6.34
C SER A 278 -2.85 6.72 6.43
N GLU A 279 -1.67 7.09 6.00
CA GLU A 279 -1.11 8.44 5.99
C GLU A 279 -1.64 9.31 4.85
N GLY A 280 -2.11 8.70 3.75
CA GLY A 280 -2.61 9.45 2.60
C GLY A 280 -2.83 8.62 1.35
N PHE A 281 -3.38 9.27 0.33
CA PHE A 281 -3.48 8.76 -1.03
C PHE A 281 -2.45 9.49 -1.89
N PHE A 282 -1.51 8.76 -2.50
CA PHE A 282 -0.32 9.38 -3.10
C PHE A 282 -0.22 9.20 -4.61
N GLY A 283 -0.71 8.08 -5.13
CA GLY A 283 -0.58 7.79 -6.54
C GLY A 283 -1.62 6.84 -7.09
N LEU A 284 -1.79 6.89 -8.39
CA LEU A 284 -2.64 5.97 -9.14
C LEU A 284 -2.06 5.71 -10.52
N GLN A 285 -2.28 4.52 -11.03
CA GLN A 285 -1.93 4.15 -12.38
C GLN A 285 -2.85 4.88 -13.36
N ASP A 286 -2.27 5.72 -14.21
CA ASP A 286 -3.00 6.54 -15.19
C ASP A 286 -3.12 5.84 -16.56
N ASN A 287 -2.29 4.83 -16.80
CA ASN A 287 -2.29 4.03 -18.02
C ASN A 287 -2.13 2.54 -17.67
N PRO A 288 -3.06 1.66 -18.05
CA PRO A 288 -2.97 0.22 -17.76
C PRO A 288 -1.74 -0.48 -18.33
N SER A 289 -1.14 0.08 -19.39
CA SER A 289 0.07 -0.46 -20.03
C SER A 289 1.37 0.02 -19.38
N ASP A 290 1.29 1.00 -18.48
CA ASP A 290 2.43 1.56 -17.77
C ASP A 290 2.39 1.07 -16.30
N LYS A 291 3.45 0.44 -15.84
CA LYS A 291 3.56 -0.05 -14.44
C LYS A 291 3.77 1.07 -13.44
N SER A 292 4.12 2.28 -13.90
CA SER A 292 4.29 3.42 -13.03
C SER A 292 2.96 4.07 -12.66
N MET A 293 2.94 4.70 -11.51
CA MET A 293 1.81 5.48 -11.03
C MET A 293 2.10 6.97 -11.19
N LEU A 294 1.07 7.74 -11.54
CA LEU A 294 1.08 9.19 -11.50
C LEU A 294 1.08 9.65 -10.02
N LEU A 295 2.02 10.51 -9.64
CA LEU A 295 2.03 11.14 -8.33
C LEU A 295 0.94 12.22 -8.27
N MET A 296 0.09 12.15 -7.25
CA MET A 296 -1.04 13.07 -7.09
C MET A 296 -0.62 14.32 -6.32
N LEU A 297 -0.63 15.47 -6.99
CA LEU A 297 0.03 16.69 -6.51
C LEU A 297 -0.91 17.69 -5.83
N ASP A 298 -2.22 17.46 -5.86
CA ASP A 298 -3.26 18.36 -5.40
C ASP A 298 -4.23 17.74 -4.37
N TYR A 299 -3.70 16.78 -3.56
CA TYR A 299 -4.45 16.07 -2.52
C TYR A 299 -4.15 16.59 -1.11
N ASP A 300 -3.73 17.85 -0.98
CA ASP A 300 -3.28 18.42 0.30
C ASP A 300 -2.19 17.56 0.97
N VAL A 301 -1.29 17.05 0.13
CA VAL A 301 -0.05 16.38 0.51
C VAL A 301 1.12 17.12 -0.12
N PHE A 302 1.98 17.66 0.70
CA PHE A 302 3.27 18.19 0.27
C PHE A 302 4.33 17.10 0.41
N TYR A 303 5.12 16.91 -0.65
CA TYR A 303 6.10 15.84 -0.74
C TYR A 303 7.53 16.33 -0.66
N GLU A 304 8.34 15.62 0.12
CA GLU A 304 9.79 15.65 0.12
C GLU A 304 10.34 14.22 -0.03
N PHE A 305 11.58 14.10 -0.45
CA PHE A 305 12.17 12.83 -0.80
C PHE A 305 13.60 12.76 -0.27
N ILE A 306 13.91 11.75 0.56
CA ILE A 306 15.26 11.51 1.07
C ILE A 306 15.95 10.54 0.10
N PRO A 307 17.07 10.93 -0.55
CA PRO A 307 17.83 10.02 -1.39
C PRO A 307 18.31 8.81 -0.61
N MET A 308 18.13 7.60 -1.15
CA MET A 308 18.56 6.37 -0.47
C MET A 308 20.07 6.15 -0.47
N ASP A 309 20.80 6.87 -1.32
CA ASP A 309 22.26 6.95 -1.35
C ASP A 309 22.84 7.98 -0.37
N GLY A 310 21.97 8.63 0.42
CA GLY A 310 22.32 9.61 1.44
C GLY A 310 22.12 11.06 1.00
N GLY A 311 21.95 11.94 1.96
CA GLY A 311 21.74 13.36 1.78
C GLY A 311 20.50 13.89 2.50
N ASP A 312 20.27 15.19 2.37
CA ASP A 312 19.11 15.87 2.94
C ASP A 312 17.84 15.64 2.10
N PRO A 313 16.64 15.74 2.69
CA PRO A 313 15.40 15.70 1.96
C PRO A 313 15.35 16.77 0.87
N VAL A 314 14.93 16.37 -0.32
CA VAL A 314 14.76 17.28 -1.46
C VAL A 314 13.28 17.45 -1.80
N PRO A 315 12.84 18.61 -2.28
CA PRO A 315 11.46 18.81 -2.73
C PRO A 315 11.21 18.11 -4.06
N LEU A 316 9.93 17.95 -4.43
CA LEU A 316 9.52 17.28 -5.66
C LEU A 316 10.24 17.78 -6.93
N TRP A 317 10.48 19.07 -7.04
CA TRP A 317 11.12 19.67 -8.23
C TRP A 317 12.64 19.46 -8.32
N ALA A 318 13.23 18.80 -7.33
CA ALA A 318 14.67 18.46 -7.31
C ALA A 318 14.93 16.94 -7.41
N VAL A 319 13.89 16.12 -7.60
CA VAL A 319 14.06 14.67 -7.75
C VAL A 319 14.57 14.31 -9.15
N GLU A 320 15.27 13.20 -9.23
CA GLU A 320 15.85 12.67 -10.46
C GLU A 320 15.24 11.32 -10.83
N THR A 321 15.05 11.11 -12.12
CA THR A 321 14.57 9.82 -12.66
C THR A 321 15.61 8.73 -12.40
N GLY A 322 15.15 7.54 -12.02
CA GLY A 322 15.99 6.37 -11.79
C GLY A 322 16.59 6.26 -10.38
N LYS A 323 16.55 7.33 -9.57
CA LYS A 323 17.00 7.30 -8.18
C LYS A 323 15.90 6.80 -7.23
N ASN A 324 16.30 6.11 -6.17
CA ASN A 324 15.42 5.68 -5.08
C ASN A 324 15.37 6.74 -3.98
N TYR A 325 14.17 6.94 -3.46
CA TYR A 325 13.92 7.92 -2.41
C TYR A 325 13.00 7.35 -1.32
N ALA A 326 13.27 7.67 -0.06
CA ALA A 326 12.30 7.53 1.01
C ALA A 326 11.31 8.71 0.95
N VAL A 327 10.03 8.43 1.14
CA VAL A 327 8.97 9.43 1.02
C VAL A 327 8.72 10.11 2.35
N VAL A 328 8.76 11.43 2.33
CA VAL A 328 8.41 12.33 3.45
C VAL A 328 7.21 13.17 3.05
N ILE A 329 6.23 13.31 3.93
CA ILE A 329 4.97 14.01 3.63
C ILE A 329 4.61 15.03 4.70
N SER A 330 3.94 16.09 4.27
CA SER A 330 3.17 16.96 5.14
C SER A 330 1.73 17.00 4.64
N THR A 331 0.74 16.80 5.53
CA THR A 331 -0.64 16.53 5.11
C THR A 331 -1.67 17.33 5.89
N CYS A 332 -2.86 17.47 5.32
CA CYS A 332 -4.04 18.02 6.00
C CYS A 332 -4.60 17.11 7.14
N CYS A 333 -3.84 16.13 7.59
CA CYS A 333 -4.12 15.34 8.79
C CYS A 333 -3.20 15.69 9.96
N GLY A 334 -2.28 16.65 9.79
CA GLY A 334 -1.32 17.08 10.83
C GLY A 334 -0.05 16.23 10.87
N LEU A 335 0.24 15.46 9.83
CA LEU A 335 1.56 14.86 9.65
C LEU A 335 2.48 15.92 9.02
N TRP A 336 3.53 16.30 9.73
CA TRP A 336 4.47 17.34 9.31
C TRP A 336 5.85 16.76 9.08
N ARG A 337 6.35 16.87 7.83
CA ARG A 337 7.60 16.27 7.36
C ARG A 337 7.77 14.84 7.86
N TYR A 338 6.71 14.06 7.75
CA TYR A 338 6.59 12.71 8.30
C TYR A 338 7.16 11.68 7.32
N GLU A 339 8.14 10.91 7.79
CA GLU A 339 8.69 9.78 7.04
C GLU A 339 7.75 8.57 7.14
N ILE A 340 7.10 8.22 6.04
CA ILE A 340 6.15 7.09 6.01
C ILE A 340 6.82 5.73 6.02
N GLY A 341 8.11 5.68 5.67
CA GLY A 341 8.89 4.45 5.62
C GLY A 341 8.76 3.67 4.32
N ASP A 342 8.09 4.20 3.30
CA ASP A 342 8.04 3.64 1.96
C ASP A 342 9.12 4.28 1.08
N THR A 343 9.67 3.51 0.14
CA THR A 343 10.61 3.99 -0.87
C THR A 343 10.00 3.90 -2.26
N ILE A 344 10.30 4.90 -3.08
CA ILE A 344 9.87 4.98 -4.47
C ILE A 344 11.03 5.29 -5.40
N GLN A 345 10.87 4.94 -6.65
CA GLN A 345 11.79 5.33 -7.72
C GLN A 345 11.00 6.10 -8.77
N PHE A 346 11.46 7.32 -9.11
CA PHE A 346 10.84 8.08 -10.19
C PHE A 346 11.19 7.49 -11.54
N THR A 347 10.16 7.24 -12.36
CA THR A 347 10.27 6.78 -13.75
C THR A 347 10.16 7.94 -14.73
N SER A 348 9.58 9.06 -14.30
CA SER A 348 9.46 10.32 -15.04
C SER A 348 9.30 11.49 -14.07
N THR A 349 9.77 12.66 -14.46
CA THR A 349 9.55 13.93 -13.75
C THR A 349 8.61 14.89 -14.50
N ASN A 350 8.12 14.48 -15.67
CA ASN A 350 7.15 15.27 -16.44
C ASN A 350 6.23 14.35 -17.28
N PRO A 351 5.05 13.99 -16.78
CA PRO A 351 4.56 14.16 -15.40
C PRO A 351 5.39 13.35 -14.39
N TYR A 352 5.24 13.68 -13.11
CA TYR A 352 5.88 12.91 -12.05
C TYR A 352 5.23 11.52 -11.96
N LYS A 353 5.98 10.51 -12.35
CA LYS A 353 5.59 9.09 -12.24
C LYS A 353 6.62 8.31 -11.46
N PHE A 354 6.14 7.31 -10.73
CA PHE A 354 6.99 6.50 -9.87
C PHE A 354 6.51 5.05 -9.79
N ILE A 355 7.40 4.21 -9.33
CA ILE A 355 7.10 2.85 -8.85
C ILE A 355 7.45 2.77 -7.36
N ILE A 356 6.72 1.95 -6.60
CA ILE A 356 7.08 1.63 -5.22
C ILE A 356 8.24 0.65 -5.29
N SER A 357 9.41 1.04 -4.75
CA SER A 357 10.61 0.21 -4.76
C SER A 357 10.78 -0.61 -3.48
N GLY A 358 10.08 -0.25 -2.40
CA GLY A 358 10.13 -1.00 -1.15
C GLY A 358 9.81 -0.17 0.08
N ARG A 359 10.51 -0.47 1.17
CA ARG A 359 10.39 0.24 2.45
C ARG A 359 11.76 0.47 3.07
N THR A 360 11.92 1.59 3.77
CA THR A 360 13.16 1.93 4.49
C THR A 360 13.52 0.91 5.59
N LYS A 361 12.52 0.20 6.13
CA LYS A 361 12.67 -0.80 7.20
C LYS A 361 12.41 -2.25 6.76
N HIS A 362 12.03 -2.50 5.52
CA HIS A 362 11.86 -3.82 4.93
C HIS A 362 12.91 -4.07 3.87
N PHE A 363 14.15 -4.14 4.31
CA PHE A 363 15.29 -4.50 3.50
C PHE A 363 16.20 -5.40 4.33
N ILE A 364 17.04 -6.16 3.69
CA ILE A 364 18.14 -6.84 4.33
C ILE A 364 19.43 -6.13 3.92
N ASN A 365 20.11 -5.56 4.89
CA ASN A 365 21.42 -4.93 4.73
C ASN A 365 22.35 -5.36 5.88
N ALA A 366 22.26 -6.62 6.26
CA ALA A 366 23.02 -7.17 7.37
C ALA A 366 24.50 -7.30 7.04
N PHE A 367 24.84 -7.36 5.76
CA PHE A 367 26.20 -7.58 5.24
C PHE A 367 26.61 -6.54 4.22
N GLY A 368 25.82 -5.48 4.02
CA GLY A 368 26.01 -4.42 3.03
C GLY A 368 25.49 -4.79 1.64
N GLU A 369 24.48 -5.66 1.57
CA GLU A 369 23.85 -6.16 0.33
C GLU A 369 22.66 -5.35 -0.15
N GLU A 370 22.13 -4.46 0.66
CA GLU A 370 21.02 -3.54 0.36
C GLU A 370 19.86 -4.17 -0.44
N LEU A 371 19.46 -5.39 -0.02
CA LEU A 371 18.40 -6.13 -0.68
C LEU A 371 17.03 -5.53 -0.27
N ILE A 372 16.36 -4.86 -1.19
CA ILE A 372 15.04 -4.28 -0.99
C ILE A 372 13.92 -5.23 -1.46
N VAL A 373 12.68 -4.97 -1.03
CA VAL A 373 11.53 -5.83 -1.38
C VAL A 373 11.34 -5.93 -2.89
N ASP A 374 11.56 -4.86 -3.65
CA ASP A 374 11.45 -4.89 -5.12
C ASP A 374 12.42 -5.91 -5.75
N ASN A 375 13.65 -6.02 -5.23
CA ASN A 375 14.58 -7.06 -5.68
C ASN A 375 14.03 -8.46 -5.36
N ALA A 376 13.52 -8.66 -4.14
CA ALA A 376 12.94 -9.93 -3.71
C ALA A 376 11.76 -10.35 -4.59
N GLU A 377 10.84 -9.44 -4.87
CA GLU A 377 9.65 -9.67 -5.71
C GLU A 377 10.04 -10.01 -7.16
N LYS A 378 11.00 -9.29 -7.75
CA LYS A 378 11.53 -9.58 -9.09
C LYS A 378 12.23 -10.93 -9.14
N GLY A 379 13.06 -11.23 -8.14
CA GLY A 379 13.75 -12.49 -8.04
C GLY A 379 12.79 -13.68 -7.94
N LEU A 380 11.78 -13.57 -7.07
CA LEU A 380 10.74 -14.59 -6.93
C LEU A 380 9.93 -14.77 -8.21
N ALA A 381 9.52 -13.65 -8.85
CA ALA A 381 8.77 -13.72 -10.10
C ALA A 381 9.57 -14.46 -11.20
N TYR A 382 10.86 -14.15 -11.33
CA TYR A 382 11.76 -14.85 -12.27
C TYR A 382 11.87 -16.36 -11.95
N ALA A 383 12.14 -16.71 -10.70
CA ALA A 383 12.25 -18.12 -10.31
C ALA A 383 10.94 -18.90 -10.52
N CYS A 384 9.79 -18.26 -10.24
CA CYS A 384 8.47 -18.82 -10.52
C CYS A 384 8.25 -19.05 -12.03
N GLU A 385 8.60 -18.08 -12.86
CA GLU A 385 8.46 -18.20 -14.32
C GLU A 385 9.29 -19.37 -14.87
N GLN A 386 10.54 -19.53 -14.41
CA GLN A 386 11.45 -20.57 -14.87
C GLN A 386 11.06 -21.97 -14.38
N THR A 387 10.38 -22.11 -13.25
CA THR A 387 10.07 -23.42 -12.63
C THR A 387 8.59 -23.80 -12.70
N GLY A 388 7.72 -22.88 -13.08
CA GLY A 388 6.27 -23.05 -13.03
C GLY A 388 5.72 -23.13 -11.60
N ALA A 389 6.48 -22.69 -10.60
CA ALA A 389 6.06 -22.55 -9.22
C ALA A 389 5.16 -21.33 -9.03
N GLU A 390 4.35 -21.34 -7.95
CA GLU A 390 3.50 -20.21 -7.55
C GLU A 390 3.68 -19.96 -6.05
N VAL A 391 4.12 -18.75 -5.71
CA VAL A 391 4.34 -18.31 -4.32
C VAL A 391 3.08 -17.66 -3.78
N SER A 392 2.61 -18.10 -2.61
CA SER A 392 1.49 -17.49 -1.89
C SER A 392 1.97 -16.39 -0.94
N GLU A 393 3.03 -16.70 -0.18
CA GLU A 393 3.55 -15.80 0.86
C GLU A 393 5.03 -16.09 1.11
N TYR A 394 5.78 -15.09 1.57
CA TYR A 394 7.18 -15.31 1.95
C TYR A 394 7.67 -14.30 2.99
N THR A 395 8.75 -14.67 3.65
CA THR A 395 9.60 -13.77 4.45
C THR A 395 11.05 -14.19 4.32
N ALA A 396 11.97 -13.25 4.41
CA ALA A 396 13.39 -13.55 4.45
C ALA A 396 14.10 -12.73 5.54
N ALA A 397 15.13 -13.35 6.14
CA ALA A 397 15.96 -12.70 7.15
C ALA A 397 17.40 -13.24 7.06
N PRO A 398 18.41 -12.48 7.53
CA PRO A 398 19.79 -12.91 7.54
C PRO A 398 20.01 -14.01 8.58
N VAL A 399 20.88 -14.97 8.25
CA VAL A 399 21.52 -15.88 9.20
C VAL A 399 22.93 -15.36 9.43
N PHE A 400 23.21 -14.96 10.66
CA PHE A 400 24.53 -14.45 11.05
C PHE A 400 25.50 -15.59 11.35
N MET A 401 26.79 -15.28 11.27
CA MET A 401 27.84 -16.24 11.61
C MET A 401 27.67 -16.74 13.05
N ASP A 402 27.61 -18.05 13.20
CA ASP A 402 28.01 -18.74 14.39
C ASP A 402 29.40 -19.36 14.14
N ALA A 403 30.11 -19.85 15.17
CA ALA A 403 31.49 -20.33 15.10
C ALA A 403 31.81 -21.29 13.93
N ASN A 404 30.78 -21.89 13.31
CA ASN A 404 30.86 -22.82 12.18
C ASN A 404 29.97 -22.49 10.97
N ALA A 405 29.19 -21.40 10.97
CA ALA A 405 28.27 -21.07 9.89
C ALA A 405 28.65 -19.74 9.22
N LYS A 406 28.71 -19.74 7.88
CA LYS A 406 28.87 -18.52 7.09
C LYS A 406 27.53 -17.79 6.94
N CYS A 407 27.58 -16.46 6.80
CA CYS A 407 26.37 -15.64 6.59
C CYS A 407 25.60 -16.04 5.35
N ARG A 408 24.27 -16.04 5.42
CA ARG A 408 23.36 -16.27 4.28
C ARG A 408 22.02 -15.59 4.51
N HIS A 409 21.22 -15.48 3.47
CA HIS A 409 19.80 -15.20 3.62
C HIS A 409 19.00 -16.50 3.73
N GLN A 410 18.09 -16.55 4.68
CA GLN A 410 17.12 -17.65 4.82
C GLN A 410 15.75 -17.16 4.43
N TRP A 411 15.13 -17.84 3.49
CA TRP A 411 13.82 -17.55 2.94
C TRP A 411 12.85 -18.63 3.39
N LEU A 412 11.75 -18.24 3.98
CA LEU A 412 10.62 -19.12 4.30
C LEU A 412 9.51 -18.78 3.30
N ILE A 413 9.16 -19.75 2.46
CA ILE A 413 8.25 -19.53 1.32
C ILE A 413 7.09 -20.50 1.39
N GLU A 414 5.87 -19.98 1.39
CA GLU A 414 4.64 -20.74 1.20
C GLU A 414 4.29 -20.75 -0.28
N PHE A 415 4.23 -21.94 -0.86
CA PHE A 415 3.91 -22.12 -2.26
C PHE A 415 2.43 -22.47 -2.44
N ALA A 416 1.72 -21.77 -3.33
CA ALA A 416 0.44 -22.24 -3.85
C ALA A 416 0.66 -23.48 -4.74
N LYS A 417 1.77 -23.47 -5.49
CA LYS A 417 2.25 -24.58 -6.29
C LYS A 417 3.77 -24.71 -6.13
N PRO A 418 4.28 -25.72 -5.45
CA PRO A 418 5.71 -25.87 -5.23
C PRO A 418 6.47 -26.17 -6.54
N PRO A 419 7.75 -25.79 -6.64
CA PRO A 419 8.61 -26.20 -7.74
C PRO A 419 8.91 -27.70 -7.65
N GLN A 420 9.22 -28.34 -8.77
CA GLN A 420 9.65 -29.74 -8.78
C GLN A 420 11.01 -29.94 -8.06
N ASP A 421 11.87 -28.92 -8.14
CA ASP A 421 13.17 -28.89 -7.49
C ASP A 421 13.38 -27.54 -6.78
N ILE A 422 13.29 -27.58 -5.45
CA ILE A 422 13.45 -26.40 -4.61
C ILE A 422 14.89 -25.86 -4.62
N LYS A 423 15.88 -26.73 -4.85
CA LYS A 423 17.28 -26.29 -4.96
C LYS A 423 17.49 -25.51 -6.23
N LYS A 424 16.90 -25.97 -7.33
CA LYS A 424 16.93 -25.26 -8.61
C LYS A 424 16.22 -23.91 -8.53
N PHE A 425 15.08 -23.85 -7.82
CA PHE A 425 14.37 -22.61 -7.55
C PHE A 425 15.26 -21.62 -6.76
N ALA A 426 15.94 -22.11 -5.71
CA ALA A 426 16.86 -21.30 -4.91
C ALA A 426 18.04 -20.75 -5.73
N GLU A 427 18.64 -21.59 -6.61
CA GLU A 427 19.72 -21.15 -7.50
C GLU A 427 19.27 -20.07 -8.48
N LEU A 428 18.07 -20.19 -9.05
CA LEU A 428 17.50 -19.21 -9.98
C LEU A 428 17.21 -17.89 -9.27
N LEU A 429 16.61 -17.94 -8.08
CA LEU A 429 16.37 -16.77 -7.23
C LEU A 429 17.68 -16.07 -6.88
N ASP A 430 18.67 -16.79 -6.35
CA ASP A 430 19.96 -16.23 -5.94
C ASP A 430 20.72 -15.61 -7.13
N LYS A 431 20.72 -16.29 -8.28
CA LYS A 431 21.34 -15.78 -9.50
C LYS A 431 20.68 -14.49 -9.98
N HIS A 432 19.35 -14.48 -10.04
CA HIS A 432 18.64 -13.29 -10.51
C HIS A 432 18.78 -12.10 -9.55
N LEU A 433 18.82 -12.34 -8.23
CA LEU A 433 19.14 -11.29 -7.26
C LEU A 433 20.52 -10.70 -7.49
N GLN A 434 21.53 -11.50 -7.85
CA GLN A 434 22.86 -10.99 -8.23
C GLN A 434 22.82 -10.16 -9.52
N GLU A 435 21.99 -10.53 -10.49
CA GLU A 435 21.85 -9.81 -11.76
C GLU A 435 21.21 -8.41 -11.60
N ILE A 436 20.29 -8.27 -10.63
CA ILE A 436 19.49 -7.03 -10.44
C ILE A 436 19.94 -6.15 -9.27
N ASN A 437 20.89 -6.62 -8.45
CA ASN A 437 21.40 -5.90 -7.29
C ASN A 437 22.92 -6.07 -7.19
N SER A 438 23.64 -4.99 -7.53
CA SER A 438 25.12 -4.98 -7.57
C SER A 438 25.75 -5.18 -6.20
N ASP A 439 25.11 -4.71 -5.12
CA ASP A 439 25.61 -4.87 -3.76
C ASP A 439 25.45 -6.31 -3.28
N TYR A 440 24.32 -6.91 -3.60
CA TYR A 440 24.09 -8.35 -3.38
C TYR A 440 25.11 -9.17 -4.16
N GLU A 441 25.33 -8.89 -5.46
CA GLU A 441 26.32 -9.57 -6.30
C GLU A 441 27.72 -9.46 -5.66
N ALA A 442 28.15 -8.26 -5.26
CA ALA A 442 29.45 -8.03 -4.63
C ALA A 442 29.65 -8.88 -3.36
N LYS A 443 28.62 -9.04 -2.52
CA LYS A 443 28.67 -9.85 -1.30
C LYS A 443 28.62 -11.34 -1.59
N ARG A 444 27.98 -11.74 -2.69
CA ARG A 444 27.93 -13.14 -3.17
C ARG A 444 29.22 -13.58 -3.85
N TYR A 445 30.09 -12.62 -4.25
CA TYR A 445 31.30 -12.92 -4.99
C TYR A 445 32.16 -14.00 -4.30
N LYS A 446 32.38 -15.12 -4.99
CA LYS A 446 33.11 -16.30 -4.52
C LYS A 446 32.62 -16.85 -3.16
N ASN A 447 31.42 -16.54 -2.74
CA ASN A 447 30.85 -16.92 -1.45
C ASN A 447 31.73 -16.52 -0.22
N ILE A 448 32.41 -15.40 -0.33
CA ILE A 448 33.33 -14.94 0.72
C ILE A 448 32.56 -14.36 1.91
N THR A 449 31.67 -13.40 1.63
CA THR A 449 30.88 -12.70 2.67
C THR A 449 29.52 -13.36 2.86
N LEU A 450 28.82 -13.63 1.76
CA LEU A 450 27.46 -14.17 1.76
C LEU A 450 27.42 -15.49 0.98
N GLN A 451 26.93 -16.57 1.61
CA GLN A 451 26.70 -17.86 0.98
C GLN A 451 25.42 -17.84 0.11
N PRO A 452 25.19 -18.83 -0.78
CA PRO A 452 23.91 -19.02 -1.43
C PRO A 452 22.75 -18.95 -0.45
N LEU A 453 21.65 -18.34 -0.87
CA LEU A 453 20.45 -18.28 -0.05
C LEU A 453 19.88 -19.69 0.21
N GLU A 454 19.21 -19.82 1.34
CA GLU A 454 18.54 -21.05 1.76
C GLU A 454 17.03 -20.85 1.71
N ILE A 455 16.31 -21.80 1.11
CA ILE A 455 14.85 -21.80 1.12
C ILE A 455 14.35 -22.92 2.04
N ILE A 456 13.44 -22.53 2.92
CA ILE A 456 12.62 -23.45 3.71
C ILE A 456 11.19 -23.35 3.17
N GLU A 457 10.61 -24.48 2.82
CA GLU A 457 9.23 -24.57 2.42
C GLU A 457 8.32 -24.43 3.65
N ALA A 458 7.42 -23.48 3.58
CA ALA A 458 6.38 -23.28 4.58
C ALA A 458 5.19 -24.20 4.29
N ARG A 459 4.63 -24.80 5.33
CA ARG A 459 3.35 -25.49 5.21
C ARG A 459 2.24 -24.55 4.79
N GLN A 460 1.20 -25.08 4.19
CA GLN A 460 0.02 -24.30 3.80
C GLN A 460 -0.60 -23.55 5.00
N ASN A 461 -0.99 -22.30 4.76
CA ASN A 461 -1.60 -21.39 5.73
C ASN A 461 -0.71 -21.03 6.94
N LEU A 462 0.60 -21.28 6.89
CA LEU A 462 1.51 -20.97 8.00
C LEU A 462 1.46 -19.49 8.40
N PHE A 463 1.53 -18.59 7.42
CA PHE A 463 1.55 -17.15 7.65
C PHE A 463 0.22 -16.63 8.20
N ASN A 464 -0.89 -17.18 7.74
CA ASN A 464 -2.23 -16.86 8.26
C ASN A 464 -2.38 -17.34 9.71
N ASP A 465 -1.93 -18.55 10.03
CA ASP A 465 -1.96 -19.09 11.41
C ASP A 465 -1.12 -18.23 12.35
N TRP A 466 0.06 -17.80 11.91
CA TRP A 466 0.92 -16.93 12.68
C TRP A 466 0.26 -15.54 12.94
N LEU A 467 -0.37 -14.95 11.92
CA LEU A 467 -1.13 -13.71 12.08
C LEU A 467 -2.33 -13.90 13.02
N LYS A 468 -3.00 -15.04 12.94
CA LYS A 468 -4.14 -15.38 13.81
C LYS A 468 -3.72 -15.50 15.28
N LEU A 469 -2.62 -16.20 15.57
CA LEU A 469 -2.07 -16.32 16.92
C LEU A 469 -1.70 -14.95 17.54
N ARG A 470 -1.33 -13.99 16.72
CA ARG A 470 -1.01 -12.63 17.14
C ARG A 470 -2.22 -11.70 17.20
N GLY A 471 -3.44 -12.20 16.97
CA GLY A 471 -4.66 -11.39 16.89
C GLY A 471 -4.65 -10.39 15.71
N LYS A 472 -3.88 -10.69 14.68
CA LYS A 472 -3.62 -9.78 13.54
C LYS A 472 -4.22 -10.29 12.22
N LEU A 473 -4.99 -11.36 12.23
CA LEU A 473 -5.65 -11.86 11.03
C LEU A 473 -6.84 -10.97 10.67
N GLY A 474 -6.94 -10.61 9.41
CA GLY A 474 -8.08 -9.86 8.88
C GLY A 474 -7.97 -8.33 8.94
N GLY A 475 -6.86 -7.78 9.47
CA GLY A 475 -6.52 -6.36 9.40
C GLY A 475 -5.48 -6.04 8.32
N GLN A 476 -4.97 -4.81 8.30
CA GLN A 476 -3.85 -4.42 7.40
C GLN A 476 -2.49 -5.01 7.83
N HIS A 477 -2.51 -6.06 8.64
CA HIS A 477 -1.29 -6.68 9.14
C HIS A 477 -0.62 -7.50 8.04
N LYS A 478 0.66 -7.25 7.83
CA LYS A 478 1.48 -7.92 6.82
C LYS A 478 2.62 -8.64 7.52
N VAL A 479 3.00 -9.77 6.96
CA VAL A 479 4.27 -10.41 7.31
C VAL A 479 5.39 -9.51 6.77
N PRO A 480 6.45 -9.21 7.55
CA PRO A 480 7.61 -8.53 7.01
C PRO A 480 8.25 -9.35 5.89
N ARG A 481 8.25 -8.82 4.67
CA ARG A 481 8.83 -9.50 3.49
C ARG A 481 10.32 -9.73 3.66
N LEU A 482 11.02 -8.68 4.07
CA LEU A 482 12.43 -8.68 4.38
C LEU A 482 12.64 -8.05 5.75
N SER A 483 13.54 -8.58 6.55
CA SER A 483 13.84 -8.06 7.87
C SER A 483 15.31 -8.28 8.22
N ASN A 484 15.99 -7.28 8.79
CA ASN A 484 17.30 -7.46 9.41
C ASN A 484 17.23 -8.24 10.74
N SER A 485 16.05 -8.31 11.39
CA SER A 485 15.80 -9.12 12.58
C SER A 485 15.22 -10.48 12.20
N ARG A 486 15.61 -11.51 12.94
CA ARG A 486 15.08 -12.87 12.80
C ARG A 486 13.81 -13.15 13.61
N ASP A 487 13.30 -12.19 14.37
CA ASP A 487 12.21 -12.43 15.34
C ASP A 487 10.96 -13.05 14.70
N SER A 488 10.55 -12.52 13.55
CA SER A 488 9.37 -13.02 12.83
C SER A 488 9.60 -14.39 12.19
N ILE A 489 10.73 -14.56 11.49
CA ILE A 489 11.02 -15.83 10.82
C ILE A 489 11.23 -16.97 11.82
N GLU A 490 11.85 -16.71 12.98
CA GLU A 490 12.02 -17.71 14.03
C GLU A 490 10.70 -18.18 14.63
N GLN A 491 9.73 -17.27 14.80
CA GLN A 491 8.39 -17.64 15.26
C GLN A 491 7.67 -18.50 14.21
N LEU A 492 7.76 -18.11 12.94
CA LEU A 492 7.18 -18.86 11.83
C LEU A 492 7.81 -20.24 11.70
N LEU A 493 9.15 -20.36 11.79
CA LEU A 493 9.86 -21.63 11.76
C LEU A 493 9.46 -22.59 12.89
N LYS A 494 9.18 -22.06 14.09
CA LYS A 494 8.64 -22.87 15.21
C LYS A 494 7.25 -23.42 14.93
N LEU A 495 6.42 -22.68 14.19
CA LEU A 495 5.07 -23.07 13.80
C LEU A 495 5.06 -23.98 12.55
N ASN A 496 6.14 -24.01 11.81
CA ASN A 496 6.28 -24.80 10.56
C ASN A 496 6.60 -26.29 10.84
N ARG A 497 6.72 -26.67 12.10
CA ARG A 497 7.04 -28.05 12.55
C ARG A 497 5.82 -28.95 12.56
#